data_f787b8dd99f72947389a17f29dc0bcc1
#
_entry.id   f787b8dd99f72947389a17f29dc0bcc1
#
_cell.length_a   1.000
_cell.length_b   1.000
_cell.length_c   1.000
_cell.angle_alpha   90.00
_cell.angle_beta   90.00
_cell.angle_gamma   90.00
#
_symmetry.space_group_name_H-M   'P 1'
#
loop_
_entity.id
_entity.type
_entity.pdbx_description
1 polymer ?
#
loop_
_entity_poly.entity_id
_entity_poly.type
_entity_poly.pdbx_seq_one_letter_code
_entity_poly.pdbx_strand_id
1 'polypeptide(L)'
;MAKIDIERLEALQKKMAEQNMAALICRLPENVVYLTEYWPHHGFSFVVFPQTGKAKLYVPEVEEEYTSTDWADVTTFGWGLLKDGDLYENYRRLLSEARDSQGLDGETIGVEQTFEITAPTYRVAEPVVPGKPWHDLLASVFSKSQIVDNNDLLTAVRGPKTPMNLKSCVLPTKLPKWACITPLRI
;
A
#
# COMPACT_ATOMS: atom_id res chain seq x y z
N MET A 1 13.43 2.41 15.32
CA MET A 1 12.76 2.16 14.04
C MET A 1 12.51 0.66 13.93
N ALA A 2 11.30 0.25 13.61
CA ALA A 2 11.03 -1.16 13.33
C ALA A 2 11.74 -1.52 12.02
N LYS A 3 12.45 -2.65 12.00
CA LYS A 3 13.14 -3.13 10.79
C LYS A 3 12.09 -3.81 9.92
N ILE A 4 11.97 -3.38 8.66
CA ILE A 4 11.03 -4.01 7.72
C ILE A 4 11.35 -5.50 7.56
N ASP A 5 10.30 -6.30 7.47
CA ASP A 5 10.41 -7.75 7.25
C ASP A 5 10.58 -8.03 5.75
N ILE A 6 11.84 -8.00 5.29
CA ILE A 6 12.19 -8.19 3.88
C ILE A 6 11.75 -9.57 3.39
N GLU A 7 11.91 -10.62 4.18
CA GLU A 7 11.51 -11.98 3.79
C GLU A 7 10.02 -12.08 3.47
N ARG A 8 9.20 -11.31 4.21
CA ARG A 8 7.77 -11.21 3.97
C ARG A 8 7.47 -10.56 2.61
N LEU A 9 8.19 -9.50 2.27
CA LEU A 9 8.00 -8.79 0.99
C LEU A 9 8.50 -9.63 -0.19
N GLU A 10 9.61 -10.31 -0.05
CA GLU A 10 10.12 -11.25 -1.06
C GLU A 10 9.16 -12.41 -1.29
N ALA A 11 8.56 -12.94 -0.22
CA ALA A 11 7.54 -13.98 -0.33
C ALA A 11 6.28 -13.48 -1.06
N LEU A 12 5.89 -12.21 -0.87
CA LEU A 12 4.80 -11.59 -1.63
C LEU A 12 5.18 -11.45 -3.09
N GLN A 13 6.38 -10.97 -3.42
CA GLN A 13 6.85 -10.84 -4.79
C GLN A 13 6.86 -12.19 -5.53
N LYS A 14 7.26 -13.25 -4.85
CA LYS A 14 7.18 -14.61 -5.39
C LYS A 14 5.74 -15.02 -5.73
N LYS A 15 4.79 -14.74 -4.85
CA LYS A 15 3.37 -15.01 -5.11
C LYS A 15 2.80 -14.17 -6.25
N MET A 16 3.25 -12.92 -6.40
CA MET A 16 2.91 -12.08 -7.55
C MET A 16 3.43 -12.71 -8.85
N ALA A 17 4.67 -13.22 -8.84
CA ALA A 17 5.25 -13.91 -9.99
C ALA A 17 4.46 -15.18 -10.37
N GLU A 18 4.02 -15.97 -9.39
CA GLU A 18 3.17 -17.15 -9.61
C GLU A 18 1.81 -16.80 -10.27
N GLN A 19 1.34 -15.56 -10.08
CA GLN A 19 0.10 -15.05 -10.66
C GLN A 19 0.32 -14.18 -11.91
N ASN A 20 1.55 -14.09 -12.41
CA ASN A 20 1.94 -13.20 -13.53
C ASN A 20 1.54 -11.73 -13.28
N MET A 21 1.62 -11.26 -12.05
CA MET A 21 1.28 -9.92 -11.65
C MET A 21 2.55 -9.07 -11.57
N ALA A 22 2.66 -8.04 -12.41
CA ALA A 22 3.86 -7.21 -12.51
C ALA A 22 3.98 -6.20 -11.37
N ALA A 23 2.86 -5.69 -10.87
CA ALA A 23 2.84 -4.77 -9.74
C ALA A 23 1.52 -4.83 -8.97
N LEU A 24 1.58 -4.42 -7.69
CA LEU A 24 0.42 -4.08 -6.87
C LEU A 24 0.35 -2.55 -6.73
N ILE A 25 -0.84 -1.97 -6.87
CA ILE A 25 -1.07 -0.56 -6.56
C ILE A 25 -2.07 -0.50 -5.41
N CYS A 26 -1.57 -0.10 -4.24
CA CYS A 26 -2.35 -0.12 -3.00
C CYS A 26 -2.48 1.28 -2.42
N ARG A 27 -3.67 1.59 -1.90
CA ARG A 27 -4.01 2.85 -1.27
C ARG A 27 -4.67 2.66 0.10
N LEU A 28 -5.24 1.50 0.39
CA LEU A 28 -5.76 1.21 1.73
C LEU A 28 -4.63 1.31 2.75
N PRO A 29 -4.81 2.06 3.86
CA PRO A 29 -3.76 2.31 4.85
C PRO A 29 -3.08 1.05 5.35
N GLU A 30 -3.85 0.00 5.63
CA GLU A 30 -3.33 -1.28 6.09
C GLU A 30 -2.42 -1.98 5.08
N ASN A 31 -2.68 -1.81 3.79
CA ASN A 31 -1.84 -2.37 2.73
C ASN A 31 -0.59 -1.51 2.52
N VAL A 32 -0.73 -0.19 2.57
CA VAL A 32 0.42 0.73 2.53
C VAL A 32 1.37 0.43 3.69
N VAL A 33 0.85 0.33 4.93
CA VAL A 33 1.66 -0.07 6.10
C VAL A 33 2.32 -1.42 5.92
N TYR A 34 1.58 -2.41 5.42
CA TYR A 34 2.11 -3.75 5.20
C TYR A 34 3.29 -3.77 4.23
N LEU A 35 3.22 -2.97 3.17
CA LEU A 35 4.22 -2.93 2.10
C LEU A 35 5.42 -2.02 2.40
N THR A 36 5.25 -1.00 3.26
CA THR A 36 6.27 0.05 3.45
C THR A 36 6.59 0.39 4.90
N GLU A 37 5.83 -0.13 5.86
CA GLU A 37 5.84 0.25 7.29
C GLU A 37 5.54 1.74 7.57
N TYR A 38 5.25 2.50 6.54
CA TYR A 38 4.79 3.87 6.66
C TYR A 38 3.29 3.90 6.99
N TRP A 39 2.92 4.71 7.98
CA TRP A 39 1.54 4.88 8.40
C TRP A 39 0.92 6.14 7.77
N PRO A 40 -0.01 6.02 6.81
CA PRO A 40 -0.68 7.18 6.22
C PRO A 40 -1.51 7.94 7.26
N HIS A 41 -1.29 9.25 7.40
CA HIS A 41 -2.06 10.08 8.34
C HIS A 41 -3.30 10.69 7.68
N HIS A 42 -3.19 11.14 6.42
CA HIS A 42 -4.26 11.80 5.68
C HIS A 42 -4.96 10.87 4.67
N GLY A 43 -4.48 9.66 4.47
CA GLY A 43 -5.10 8.68 3.57
C GLY A 43 -4.96 8.99 2.07
N PHE A 44 -4.11 9.94 1.68
CA PHE A 44 -3.84 10.26 0.27
C PHE A 44 -2.65 9.50 -0.31
N SER A 45 -1.89 8.84 0.54
CA SER A 45 -0.71 8.08 0.14
C SER A 45 -1.10 6.82 -0.63
N PHE A 46 -0.24 6.42 -1.55
CA PHE A 46 -0.37 5.14 -2.25
C PHE A 46 1.01 4.54 -2.50
N VAL A 47 1.04 3.25 -2.78
CA VAL A 47 2.25 2.50 -3.07
C VAL A 47 2.12 1.76 -4.39
N VAL A 48 3.17 1.79 -5.19
CA VAL A 48 3.38 0.90 -6.34
C VAL A 48 4.45 -0.11 -5.93
N PHE A 49 4.04 -1.35 -5.73
CA PHE A 49 4.88 -2.45 -5.29
C PHE A 49 5.16 -3.38 -6.47
N PRO A 50 6.36 -3.33 -7.07
CA PRO A 50 6.68 -4.14 -8.23
C PRO A 50 6.95 -5.60 -7.85
N GLN A 51 6.81 -6.50 -8.82
CA GLN A 51 7.16 -7.91 -8.68
C GLN A 51 8.64 -8.09 -8.33
N THR A 52 9.51 -7.17 -8.72
CA THR A 52 10.95 -7.17 -8.40
C THR A 52 11.43 -5.78 -8.04
N GLY A 53 12.37 -5.70 -7.09
CA GLY A 53 12.94 -4.44 -6.64
C GLY A 53 12.18 -3.78 -5.50
N LYS A 54 12.42 -2.49 -5.31
CA LYS A 54 11.84 -1.71 -4.20
C LYS A 54 10.45 -1.18 -4.52
N ALA A 55 9.64 -1.07 -3.48
CA ALA A 55 8.39 -0.32 -3.54
C ALA A 55 8.64 1.15 -3.88
N LYS A 56 7.70 1.78 -4.58
CA LYS A 56 7.62 3.25 -4.70
C LYS A 56 6.45 3.74 -3.86
N LEU A 57 6.77 4.53 -2.85
CA LEU A 57 5.81 5.12 -1.93
C LEU A 57 5.60 6.59 -2.28
N TYR A 58 4.35 6.96 -2.48
CA TYR A 58 3.94 8.33 -2.79
C TYR A 58 3.17 8.90 -1.62
N VAL A 59 3.62 10.04 -1.09
CA VAL A 59 3.07 10.66 0.11
C VAL A 59 2.85 12.16 -0.07
N PRO A 60 1.84 12.75 0.60
CA PRO A 60 1.74 14.20 0.69
C PRO A 60 3.02 14.80 1.30
N GLU A 61 3.47 15.97 0.82
CA GLU A 61 4.65 16.66 1.35
C GLU A 61 4.62 16.83 2.87
N VAL A 62 3.44 17.09 3.43
CA VAL A 62 3.25 17.27 4.88
C VAL A 62 3.52 16.00 5.68
N GLU A 63 3.63 14.85 5.04
CA GLU A 63 3.91 13.57 5.67
C GLU A 63 5.35 13.07 5.42
N GLU A 64 6.19 13.84 4.73
CA GLU A 64 7.56 13.45 4.40
C GLU A 64 8.38 13.06 5.64
N GLU A 65 8.24 13.81 6.72
CA GLU A 65 8.98 13.58 7.97
C GLU A 65 8.66 12.24 8.66
N TYR A 66 7.50 11.64 8.32
CA TYR A 66 7.07 10.35 8.87
C TYR A 66 7.50 9.16 8.00
N THR A 67 8.10 9.44 6.84
CA THR A 67 8.58 8.41 5.93
C THR A 67 10.05 8.10 6.23
N SER A 68 10.31 6.99 6.87
CA SER A 68 11.67 6.49 7.06
C SER A 68 11.69 5.01 6.77
N THR A 69 11.77 4.66 5.52
CA THR A 69 11.81 3.27 5.11
C THR A 69 13.02 2.99 4.22
N ASP A 70 13.78 1.96 4.59
CA ASP A 70 14.92 1.51 3.79
C ASP A 70 14.49 0.70 2.56
N TRP A 71 13.20 0.29 2.52
CA TRP A 71 12.66 -0.60 1.48
C TRP A 71 11.94 0.11 0.35
N ALA A 72 11.44 1.31 0.55
CA ALA A 72 10.69 2.04 -0.46
C ALA A 72 11.44 3.29 -0.93
N ASP A 73 11.35 3.58 -2.22
CA ASP A 73 11.71 4.87 -2.75
C ASP A 73 10.54 5.82 -2.54
N VAL A 74 10.78 6.91 -1.82
CA VAL A 74 9.74 7.87 -1.44
C VAL A 74 9.70 9.03 -2.43
N THR A 75 8.50 9.38 -2.88
CA THR A 75 8.23 10.57 -3.70
C THR A 75 7.13 11.37 -3.03
N THR A 76 7.37 12.65 -2.80
CA THR A 76 6.37 13.56 -2.22
C THR A 76 5.59 14.27 -3.30
N PHE A 77 4.35 14.67 -2.98
CA PHE A 77 3.50 15.48 -3.85
C PHE A 77 2.71 16.52 -3.06
N GLY A 78 2.47 17.66 -3.70
CA GLY A 78 1.61 18.69 -3.15
C GLY A 78 0.13 18.28 -3.20
N TRP A 79 -0.66 18.73 -2.23
CA TRP A 79 -2.11 18.55 -2.21
C TRP A 79 -2.79 19.76 -1.56
N GLY A 80 -4.05 20.01 -1.95
CA GLY A 80 -4.88 21.08 -1.40
C GLY A 80 -4.83 22.37 -2.20
N LEU A 81 -5.69 23.32 -1.82
CA LEU A 81 -5.98 24.54 -2.57
C LEU A 81 -4.81 25.52 -2.70
N LEU A 82 -3.76 25.33 -1.94
CA LEU A 82 -2.61 26.28 -1.87
C LEU A 82 -1.34 25.79 -2.55
N LYS A 83 -1.30 24.53 -3.01
CA LYS A 83 -0.12 23.93 -3.64
C LYS A 83 -0.52 22.94 -4.75
N ASP A 84 0.09 23.16 -5.91
CA ASP A 84 0.27 22.20 -7.01
C ASP A 84 -0.96 21.45 -7.57
N GLY A 85 -2.11 22.11 -7.65
CA GLY A 85 -3.19 21.64 -8.50
C GLY A 85 -4.09 20.55 -7.91
N ASP A 86 -4.81 19.92 -8.78
CA ASP A 86 -5.75 18.85 -8.44
C ASP A 86 -5.05 17.58 -7.99
N LEU A 87 -5.55 16.97 -6.92
CA LEU A 87 -5.01 15.72 -6.36
C LEU A 87 -4.98 14.59 -7.40
N TYR A 88 -6.03 14.48 -8.22
CA TYR A 88 -6.12 13.43 -9.23
C TYR A 88 -5.20 13.67 -10.43
N GLU A 89 -4.88 14.92 -10.75
CA GLU A 89 -3.85 15.26 -11.75
C GLU A 89 -2.47 14.84 -11.26
N ASN A 90 -2.15 15.09 -9.98
CA ASN A 90 -0.93 14.61 -9.36
C ASN A 90 -0.85 13.08 -9.38
N TYR A 91 -1.92 12.39 -9.00
CA TYR A 91 -1.97 10.93 -9.08
C TYR A 91 -1.77 10.42 -10.50
N ARG A 92 -2.41 11.05 -11.50
CA ARG A 92 -2.24 10.68 -12.91
C ARG A 92 -0.78 10.79 -13.36
N ARG A 93 -0.14 11.90 -13.04
CA ARG A 93 1.27 12.13 -13.37
C ARG A 93 2.16 11.08 -12.71
N LEU A 94 2.05 10.90 -11.39
CA LEU A 94 2.88 9.98 -10.62
C LEU A 94 2.69 8.51 -11.03
N LEU A 95 1.46 8.09 -11.27
CA LEU A 95 1.16 6.75 -11.76
C LEU A 95 1.69 6.53 -13.18
N SER A 96 1.61 7.54 -14.06
CA SER A 96 2.18 7.45 -15.40
C SER A 96 3.70 7.33 -15.35
N GLU A 97 4.37 8.13 -14.53
CA GLU A 97 5.81 8.05 -14.29
C GLU A 97 6.21 6.68 -13.71
N ALA A 98 5.42 6.13 -12.79
CA ALA A 98 5.64 4.80 -12.24
C ALA A 98 5.48 3.71 -13.31
N ARG A 99 4.40 3.78 -14.10
CA ARG A 99 4.15 2.87 -15.22
C ARG A 99 5.33 2.85 -16.19
N ASP A 100 5.77 4.01 -16.63
CA ASP A 100 6.81 4.14 -17.65
C ASP A 100 8.19 3.73 -17.11
N SER A 101 8.52 4.15 -15.89
CA SER A 101 9.84 3.86 -15.29
C SER A 101 10.00 2.40 -14.83
N GLN A 102 8.90 1.69 -14.59
CA GLN A 102 8.91 0.29 -14.17
C GLN A 102 8.48 -0.67 -15.31
N GLY A 103 8.19 -0.16 -16.50
CA GLY A 103 7.79 -1.00 -17.65
C GLY A 103 6.46 -1.72 -17.44
N LEU A 104 5.49 -1.07 -16.79
CA LEU A 104 4.20 -1.69 -16.44
C LEU A 104 3.14 -1.56 -17.54
N ASP A 105 3.46 -0.95 -18.67
CA ASP A 105 2.50 -0.79 -19.77
C ASP A 105 2.19 -2.14 -20.42
N GLY A 106 0.93 -2.52 -20.45
CA GLY A 106 0.47 -3.81 -20.99
C GLY A 106 0.56 -4.98 -20.00
N GLU A 107 1.08 -4.78 -18.80
CA GLU A 107 1.25 -5.81 -17.80
C GLU A 107 0.00 -6.04 -16.94
N THR A 108 -0.04 -7.11 -16.15
CA THR A 108 -1.10 -7.36 -15.17
C THR A 108 -0.82 -6.58 -13.88
N ILE A 109 -1.76 -5.73 -13.48
CA ILE A 109 -1.67 -4.86 -12.30
C ILE A 109 -2.73 -5.25 -11.28
N GLY A 110 -2.30 -5.60 -10.08
CA GLY A 110 -3.20 -5.86 -8.96
C GLY A 110 -3.60 -4.56 -8.26
N VAL A 111 -4.91 -4.39 -8.04
CA VAL A 111 -5.46 -3.23 -7.35
C VAL A 111 -6.51 -3.66 -6.32
N GLU A 112 -6.84 -2.78 -5.40
CA GLU A 112 -7.87 -3.00 -4.37
C GLU A 112 -9.26 -2.72 -4.95
N GLN A 113 -9.96 -3.74 -5.46
CA GLN A 113 -11.31 -3.60 -6.02
C GLN A 113 -12.40 -4.09 -5.06
N THR A 114 -12.17 -5.25 -4.43
CA THR A 114 -13.08 -5.80 -3.43
C THR A 114 -12.40 -5.74 -2.07
N PHE A 115 -12.94 -4.96 -1.15
CA PHE A 115 -12.39 -4.83 0.19
C PHE A 115 -13.51 -4.51 1.18
N GLU A 116 -13.31 -4.98 2.41
CA GLU A 116 -14.14 -4.59 3.54
C GLU A 116 -13.28 -3.87 4.57
N ILE A 117 -13.73 -2.73 5.03
CA ILE A 117 -13.12 -2.07 6.18
C ILE A 117 -13.54 -2.84 7.43
N THR A 118 -12.66 -3.70 7.91
CA THR A 118 -12.91 -4.50 9.11
C THR A 118 -12.72 -3.71 10.41
N ALA A 119 -11.87 -2.69 10.37
CA ALA A 119 -11.73 -1.76 11.48
C ALA A 119 -11.14 -0.43 10.97
N PRO A 120 -11.64 0.72 11.41
CA PRO A 120 -10.99 1.99 11.10
C PRO A 120 -9.59 1.99 11.72
N THR A 121 -8.63 2.48 10.95
CA THR A 121 -7.26 2.62 11.45
C THR A 121 -7.22 3.72 12.50
N TYR A 122 -6.68 3.42 13.68
CA TYR A 122 -6.69 4.31 14.85
C TYR A 122 -6.07 5.70 14.59
N ARG A 123 -5.14 5.80 13.63
CA ARG A 123 -4.37 7.02 13.36
C ARG A 123 -4.78 7.77 12.09
N VAL A 124 -5.65 7.22 11.29
CA VAL A 124 -6.19 7.91 10.11
C VAL A 124 -7.42 8.68 10.55
N ALA A 125 -7.36 10.00 10.49
CA ALA A 125 -8.46 10.87 10.91
C ALA A 125 -9.69 10.67 10.02
N GLU A 126 -9.48 10.42 8.71
CA GLU A 126 -10.53 10.11 7.75
C GLU A 126 -10.08 8.92 6.88
N PRO A 127 -10.70 7.75 7.02
CA PRO A 127 -10.37 6.61 6.18
C PRO A 127 -10.76 6.93 4.73
N VAL A 128 -9.77 7.07 3.87
CA VAL A 128 -9.99 7.23 2.44
C VAL A 128 -10.03 5.86 1.80
N VAL A 129 -11.19 5.49 1.34
CA VAL A 129 -11.45 4.22 0.66
C VAL A 129 -11.28 4.42 -0.84
N PRO A 130 -10.52 3.56 -1.54
CA PRO A 130 -10.48 3.57 -2.99
C PRO A 130 -11.90 3.45 -3.56
N GLY A 131 -12.29 4.42 -4.34
CA GLY A 131 -13.62 4.49 -4.92
C GLY A 131 -13.58 4.62 -6.45
N LYS A 132 -14.76 4.75 -7.07
CA LYS A 132 -14.88 4.86 -8.53
C LYS A 132 -13.90 5.86 -9.18
N PRO A 133 -13.70 7.09 -8.68
CA PRO A 133 -12.76 8.03 -9.29
C PRO A 133 -11.32 7.51 -9.34
N TRP A 134 -10.88 6.80 -8.29
CA TRP A 134 -9.57 6.16 -8.25
C TRP A 134 -9.46 5.02 -9.27
N HIS A 135 -10.47 4.15 -9.35
CA HIS A 135 -10.49 3.05 -10.31
C HIS A 135 -10.54 3.54 -11.76
N ASP A 136 -11.33 4.59 -12.04
CA ASP A 136 -11.39 5.23 -13.36
C ASP A 136 -10.02 5.82 -13.74
N LEU A 137 -9.32 6.43 -12.79
CA LEU A 137 -7.97 6.94 -12.99
C LEU A 137 -7.00 5.80 -13.32
N LEU A 138 -6.98 4.73 -12.53
CA LEU A 138 -6.12 3.57 -12.80
C LEU A 138 -6.41 2.97 -14.19
N ALA A 139 -7.67 2.77 -14.55
CA ALA A 139 -8.06 2.28 -15.86
C ALA A 139 -7.60 3.19 -16.99
N SER A 140 -7.58 4.50 -16.78
CA SER A 140 -7.11 5.47 -17.78
C SER A 140 -5.58 5.47 -17.95
N VAL A 141 -4.84 5.37 -16.84
CA VAL A 141 -3.36 5.35 -16.85
C VAL A 141 -2.83 4.03 -17.38
N PHE A 142 -3.45 2.92 -16.99
CA PHE A 142 -3.06 1.56 -17.37
C PHE A 142 -4.00 0.99 -18.45
N SER A 143 -4.35 1.79 -19.45
CA SER A 143 -5.38 1.44 -20.46
C SER A 143 -5.05 0.21 -21.31
N LYS A 144 -3.78 -0.20 -21.39
CA LYS A 144 -3.34 -1.41 -22.10
C LYS A 144 -3.13 -2.59 -21.16
N SER A 145 -3.13 -2.35 -19.85
CA SER A 145 -2.85 -3.34 -18.81
C SER A 145 -4.11 -4.09 -18.40
N GLN A 146 -3.93 -5.31 -17.92
CA GLN A 146 -5.00 -6.03 -17.25
C GLN A 146 -5.04 -5.64 -15.78
N ILE A 147 -6.14 -5.01 -15.34
CA ILE A 147 -6.35 -4.66 -13.93
C ILE A 147 -7.12 -5.80 -13.27
N VAL A 148 -6.56 -6.35 -12.18
CA VAL A 148 -7.15 -7.46 -11.41
C VAL A 148 -7.28 -7.09 -9.94
N ASP A 149 -8.23 -7.72 -9.25
CA ASP A 149 -8.35 -7.54 -7.81
C ASP A 149 -7.23 -8.30 -7.07
N ASN A 150 -6.61 -7.63 -6.10
CA ASN A 150 -5.53 -8.21 -5.29
C ASN A 150 -5.94 -8.50 -3.83
N ASN A 151 -7.20 -8.31 -3.48
CA ASN A 151 -7.67 -8.40 -2.09
C ASN A 151 -7.40 -9.78 -1.47
N ASP A 152 -7.68 -10.85 -2.20
CA ASP A 152 -7.45 -12.22 -1.72
C ASP A 152 -5.96 -12.49 -1.50
N LEU A 153 -5.09 -12.03 -2.42
CA LEU A 153 -3.65 -12.16 -2.27
C LEU A 153 -3.15 -11.44 -1.00
N LEU A 154 -3.52 -10.17 -0.84
CA LEU A 154 -3.11 -9.37 0.32
C LEU A 154 -3.68 -9.91 1.63
N THR A 155 -4.91 -10.36 1.65
CA THR A 155 -5.54 -10.99 2.82
C THR A 155 -4.80 -12.28 3.21
N ALA A 156 -4.47 -13.11 2.23
CA ALA A 156 -3.75 -14.36 2.47
C ALA A 156 -2.32 -14.15 3.02
N VAL A 157 -1.63 -13.09 2.60
CA VAL A 157 -0.27 -12.82 3.07
C VAL A 157 -0.22 -12.01 4.37
N ARG A 158 -1.22 -11.19 4.64
CA ARG A 158 -1.33 -10.42 5.91
C ARG A 158 -1.81 -11.28 7.08
N GLY A 159 -2.55 -12.34 6.82
CA GLY A 159 -3.10 -13.24 7.85
C GLY A 159 -2.01 -13.89 8.72
N PRO A 160 -1.05 -14.62 8.14
CA PRO A 160 0.05 -15.23 8.87
C PRO A 160 0.95 -14.17 9.51
N LYS A 161 1.27 -14.34 10.79
CA LYS A 161 2.18 -13.45 11.51
C LYS A 161 3.58 -14.03 11.54
N THR A 162 4.56 -13.27 11.05
CA THR A 162 5.96 -13.63 11.17
C THR A 162 6.45 -13.50 12.62
N PRO A 163 7.57 -14.15 12.99
CA PRO A 163 8.17 -13.97 14.31
C PRO A 163 8.47 -12.50 14.65
N MET A 164 8.79 -11.68 13.65
CA MET A 164 9.03 -10.25 13.81
C MET A 164 7.72 -9.51 14.13
N ASN A 165 6.64 -9.80 13.42
CA ASN A 165 5.32 -9.24 13.69
C ASN A 165 4.82 -9.61 15.09
N LEU A 166 5.07 -10.85 15.53
CA LEU A 166 4.72 -11.28 16.88
C LEU A 166 5.49 -10.50 17.94
N LYS A 167 6.79 -10.24 17.74
CA LYS A 167 7.58 -9.41 18.65
C LYS A 167 7.04 -7.99 18.76
N SER A 168 6.61 -7.40 17.67
CA SER A 168 6.00 -6.07 17.66
C SER A 168 4.65 -6.03 18.41
N CYS A 169 3.87 -7.12 18.35
CA CYS A 169 2.62 -7.25 19.12
C CYS A 169 2.85 -7.48 20.62
N VAL A 170 4.01 -8.01 21.02
CA VAL A 170 4.32 -8.36 22.40
C VAL A 170 5.06 -7.24 23.15
N LEU A 171 5.54 -6.20 22.46
CA LEU A 171 6.08 -5.03 23.13
C LEU A 171 5.03 -4.46 24.09
N PRO A 172 5.39 -4.24 25.38
CA PRO A 172 4.44 -3.85 26.41
C PRO A 172 4.00 -2.40 26.21
N THR A 173 3.12 -2.23 25.25
CA THR A 173 2.29 -1.04 25.27
C THR A 173 1.32 -1.24 26.43
N LYS A 174 1.04 -0.19 27.19
CA LYS A 174 -0.03 -0.14 28.19
C LYS A 174 -1.42 -0.29 27.53
N LEU A 175 -1.51 -1.02 26.44
CA LEU A 175 -2.73 -1.33 25.74
C LEU A 175 -3.43 -2.49 26.45
N PRO A 176 -4.71 -2.39 26.71
CA PRO A 176 -5.47 -3.43 27.37
C PRO A 176 -5.46 -4.72 26.54
N LYS A 177 -5.44 -5.86 27.23
CA LYS A 177 -5.30 -7.22 26.63
C LYS A 177 -6.28 -7.60 25.52
N TRP A 178 -7.38 -6.85 25.35
CA TRP A 178 -8.35 -7.08 24.28
C TRP A 178 -7.86 -6.61 22.88
N ALA A 179 -6.77 -5.83 22.79
CA ALA A 179 -6.20 -5.37 21.52
C ALA A 179 -5.42 -6.46 20.75
N CYS A 180 -5.13 -7.60 21.38
CA CYS A 180 -4.54 -8.76 20.73
C CYS A 180 -5.66 -9.77 20.46
N ILE A 181 -6.28 -9.70 19.29
CA ILE A 181 -7.22 -10.74 18.84
C ILE A 181 -6.39 -11.99 18.58
N THR A 182 -6.50 -12.96 19.47
CA THR A 182 -5.96 -14.31 19.27
C THR A 182 -6.70 -14.93 18.09
N PRO A 183 -6.02 -15.48 17.08
CA PRO A 183 -6.71 -16.20 16.02
C PRO A 183 -7.42 -17.40 16.64
N LEU A 184 -8.73 -17.46 16.49
CA LEU A 184 -9.51 -18.66 16.77
C LEU A 184 -8.95 -19.80 15.92
N ARG A 185 -8.46 -20.85 16.58
CA ARG A 185 -8.20 -22.13 15.93
C ARG A 185 -9.58 -22.68 15.47
N ILE A 186 -9.74 -22.78 14.18
CA ILE A 186 -10.72 -23.69 13.56
C ILE A 186 -10.01 -25.00 13.27
#